data_ebed0480c2e164dda9db95ff49438a30
#
_entry.id   ebed0480c2e164dda9db95ff49438a30
#
_cell.length_a   1.000
_cell.length_b   1.000
_cell.length_c   1.000
_cell.angle_alpha   90.00
_cell.angle_beta   90.00
_cell.angle_gamma   90.00
#
_symmetry.space_group_name_H-M   'P 1'
#
loop_
_entity.id
_entity.type
_entity.pdbx_description
1 polymer ?
#
loop_
_entity_poly.entity_id
_entity_poly.type
_entity_poly.pdbx_seq_one_letter_code
_entity_poly.pdbx_strand_id
1 'polypeptide(L)'
;MFRGKMSTKEVDEQMLNVQNKNSSYFVEWIPNNVKSTVCDIPPTGLKMASTFIGNSTSIQEMFRRVSEQFTAMFRRKAFLHWYTGEGMDEMEFTEAESNMNDLVAEYQQYQDATADEEGEYEDEEEEYEQEWLGLTPDDGLLGNLLAKSFFNLNFQLLVM
;
A
#
# COMPACT_ATOMS: atom_id res chain seq x y z
N MET A 1 -4.89 -13.35 -8.75
CA MET A 1 -4.18 -14.18 -9.74
C MET A 1 -4.76 -15.58 -9.72
N PHE A 2 -5.21 -16.06 -10.86
CA PHE A 2 -5.83 -17.38 -10.99
C PHE A 2 -4.94 -18.30 -11.83
N ARG A 3 -4.76 -19.54 -11.39
CA ARG A 3 -3.99 -20.54 -12.09
C ARG A 3 -4.84 -21.78 -12.35
N GLY A 4 -4.72 -22.34 -13.53
CA GLY A 4 -5.44 -23.52 -13.96
C GLY A 4 -6.40 -23.24 -15.11
N LYS A 5 -7.07 -24.27 -15.60
CA LYS A 5 -8.06 -24.14 -16.67
C LYS A 5 -9.39 -23.67 -16.09
N MET A 6 -9.77 -22.45 -16.43
CA MET A 6 -11.02 -21.84 -15.99
C MET A 6 -11.54 -20.87 -17.03
N SER A 7 -12.84 -20.56 -16.97
CA SER A 7 -13.46 -19.56 -17.83
C SER A 7 -13.10 -18.15 -17.34
N THR A 8 -12.45 -17.34 -18.17
CA THR A 8 -12.16 -15.93 -17.87
C THR A 8 -13.44 -15.12 -17.70
N LYS A 9 -14.50 -15.46 -18.42
CA LYS A 9 -15.81 -14.82 -18.28
C LYS A 9 -16.39 -15.05 -16.88
N GLU A 10 -16.34 -16.28 -16.38
CA GLU A 10 -16.79 -16.59 -15.00
C GLU A 10 -15.97 -15.84 -13.95
N VAL A 11 -14.66 -15.79 -14.13
CA VAL A 11 -13.77 -15.04 -13.22
C VAL A 11 -14.17 -13.58 -13.19
N ASP A 12 -14.31 -12.93 -14.33
CA ASP A 12 -14.68 -11.51 -14.41
C ASP A 12 -16.08 -11.25 -13.82
N GLU A 13 -17.03 -12.13 -14.07
CA GLU A 13 -18.38 -12.03 -13.54
C GLU A 13 -18.39 -12.14 -12.00
N GLN A 14 -17.67 -13.10 -11.44
CA GLN A 14 -17.59 -13.27 -10.00
C GLN A 14 -16.82 -12.12 -9.32
N MET A 15 -15.78 -11.60 -9.96
CA MET A 15 -15.06 -10.44 -9.43
C MET A 15 -15.92 -9.18 -9.40
N LEU A 16 -16.73 -8.95 -10.43
CA LEU A 16 -17.73 -7.88 -10.44
C LEU A 16 -18.79 -8.07 -9.35
N ASN A 17 -19.27 -9.29 -9.17
CA ASN A 17 -20.24 -9.59 -8.11
C ASN A 17 -19.70 -9.29 -6.72
N VAL A 18 -18.44 -9.64 -6.43
CA VAL A 18 -17.79 -9.34 -5.15
C VAL A 18 -17.73 -7.83 -4.94
N GLN A 19 -17.32 -7.06 -5.93
CA GLN A 19 -17.24 -5.61 -5.84
C GLN A 19 -18.61 -4.95 -5.66
N ASN A 20 -19.62 -5.37 -6.43
CA ASN A 20 -20.94 -4.77 -6.41
C ASN A 20 -21.73 -5.09 -5.13
N LYS A 21 -21.59 -6.32 -4.60
CA LYS A 21 -22.27 -6.73 -3.38
C LYS A 21 -21.65 -6.17 -2.11
N ASN A 22 -20.40 -5.78 -2.18
CA ASN A 22 -19.61 -5.29 -1.04
C ASN A 22 -19.03 -3.90 -1.32
N SER A 23 -19.76 -3.06 -2.01
CA SER A 23 -19.26 -1.75 -2.46
C SER A 23 -18.73 -0.86 -1.33
N SER A 24 -19.26 -0.99 -0.11
CA SER A 24 -18.81 -0.24 1.06
C SER A 24 -17.41 -0.63 1.56
N TYR A 25 -16.87 -1.77 1.14
CA TYR A 25 -15.53 -2.24 1.50
C TYR A 25 -14.46 -1.84 0.47
N PHE A 26 -14.88 -1.27 -0.66
CA PHE A 26 -13.97 -0.81 -1.71
C PHE A 26 -13.94 0.73 -1.71
N VAL A 27 -12.78 1.27 -2.00
CA VAL A 27 -12.55 2.71 -2.04
C VAL A 27 -13.35 3.34 -3.18
N GLU A 28 -14.15 4.36 -2.89
CA GLU A 28 -15.06 5.00 -3.85
C GLU A 28 -14.33 5.78 -4.94
N TRP A 29 -13.24 6.42 -4.56
CA TRP A 29 -12.48 7.33 -5.40
C TRP A 29 -11.45 6.62 -6.31
N ILE A 30 -11.23 5.32 -6.16
CA ILE A 30 -10.41 4.52 -7.09
C ILE A 30 -11.34 3.63 -7.93
N PRO A 31 -11.69 4.03 -9.16
CA PRO A 31 -12.43 3.16 -10.07
C PRO A 31 -11.54 2.00 -10.52
N ASN A 32 -12.15 0.81 -10.73
CA ASN A 32 -11.44 -0.38 -11.22
C ASN A 32 -10.19 -0.75 -10.40
N ASN A 33 -10.28 -0.69 -9.08
CA ASN A 33 -9.18 -0.98 -8.17
C ASN A 33 -8.83 -2.48 -8.05
N VAL A 34 -9.44 -3.34 -8.83
CA VAL A 34 -9.17 -4.78 -8.87
C VAL A 34 -8.67 -5.18 -10.25
N LYS A 35 -7.53 -5.86 -10.30
CA LYS A 35 -6.98 -6.46 -11.51
C LYS A 35 -6.90 -7.97 -11.37
N SER A 36 -7.50 -8.68 -12.32
CA SER A 36 -7.46 -10.13 -12.38
C SER A 36 -6.54 -10.60 -13.50
N THR A 37 -5.74 -11.61 -13.22
CA THR A 37 -4.87 -12.28 -14.20
C THR A 37 -5.09 -13.78 -14.16
N VAL A 38 -5.02 -14.44 -15.31
CA VAL A 38 -5.24 -15.87 -15.47
C VAL A 38 -4.06 -16.52 -16.16
N CYS A 39 -3.65 -17.67 -15.66
CA CYS A 39 -2.65 -18.53 -16.26
C CYS A 39 -3.21 -19.96 -16.35
N ASP A 40 -3.08 -20.60 -17.52
CA ASP A 40 -3.64 -21.95 -17.75
C ASP A 40 -2.90 -23.06 -17.02
N ILE A 41 -1.69 -22.78 -16.55
CA ILE A 41 -0.83 -23.79 -15.92
C ILE A 41 -1.06 -23.76 -14.41
N PRO A 42 -1.64 -24.83 -13.83
CA PRO A 42 -1.85 -24.92 -12.39
C PRO A 42 -0.54 -25.27 -11.66
N PRO A 43 -0.48 -25.00 -10.34
CA PRO A 43 0.61 -25.49 -9.49
C PRO A 43 0.62 -27.02 -9.44
N THR A 44 1.77 -27.58 -9.12
CA THR A 44 1.94 -29.04 -8.97
C THR A 44 0.99 -29.61 -7.91
N GLY A 45 0.20 -30.60 -8.29
CA GLY A 45 -0.74 -31.30 -7.40
C GLY A 45 -2.11 -30.64 -7.26
N LEU A 46 -2.34 -29.49 -7.88
CA LEU A 46 -3.63 -28.77 -7.85
C LEU A 46 -4.24 -28.67 -9.25
N LYS A 47 -5.56 -28.71 -9.34
CA LYS A 47 -6.28 -28.45 -10.60
C LYS A 47 -6.44 -26.96 -10.85
N MET A 48 -6.68 -26.20 -9.80
CA MET A 48 -6.84 -24.76 -9.82
C MET A 48 -6.30 -24.16 -8.53
N ALA A 49 -5.76 -22.96 -8.62
CA ALA A 49 -5.32 -22.18 -7.47
C ALA A 49 -5.61 -20.70 -7.71
N SER A 50 -5.83 -19.95 -6.64
CA SER A 50 -5.95 -18.50 -6.70
C SER A 50 -5.08 -17.86 -5.61
N THR A 51 -4.49 -16.72 -5.94
CA THR A 51 -3.75 -15.89 -5.00
C THR A 51 -4.32 -14.49 -5.03
N PHE A 52 -4.66 -13.98 -3.85
CA PHE A 52 -5.10 -12.61 -3.68
C PHE A 52 -3.97 -11.77 -3.05
N ILE A 53 -3.65 -10.66 -3.68
CA ILE A 53 -2.74 -9.65 -3.15
C ILE A 53 -3.52 -8.36 -3.08
N GLY A 54 -3.69 -7.82 -1.89
CA GLY A 54 -4.46 -6.61 -1.68
C GLY A 54 -3.84 -5.71 -0.63
N ASN A 55 -3.82 -4.41 -0.90
CA ASN A 55 -3.49 -3.40 0.09
C ASN A 55 -4.78 -2.91 0.73
N SER A 56 -4.97 -3.22 2.00
CA SER A 56 -6.15 -2.83 2.76
C SER A 56 -5.74 -1.98 3.96
N THR A 57 -6.48 -0.91 4.19
CA THR A 57 -6.27 -0.06 5.36
C THR A 57 -6.48 -0.80 6.69
N SER A 58 -7.18 -1.93 6.68
CA SER A 58 -7.35 -2.78 7.86
C SER A 58 -6.04 -3.37 8.39
N ILE A 59 -4.97 -3.40 7.57
CA ILE A 59 -3.65 -3.88 8.00
C ILE A 59 -3.08 -3.02 9.14
N GLN A 60 -3.51 -1.77 9.27
CA GLN A 60 -3.08 -0.90 10.36
C GLN A 60 -3.38 -1.47 11.74
N GLU A 61 -4.42 -2.30 11.89
CA GLU A 61 -4.76 -2.92 13.18
C GLU A 61 -3.64 -3.84 13.68
N MET A 62 -3.02 -4.58 12.75
CA MET A 62 -1.87 -5.42 13.07
C MET A 62 -0.67 -4.57 13.53
N PHE A 63 -0.38 -3.49 12.83
CA PHE A 63 0.71 -2.58 13.19
C PHE A 63 0.44 -1.86 14.51
N ARG A 64 -0.79 -1.44 14.76
CA ARG A 64 -1.19 -0.85 16.06
C ARG A 64 -0.97 -1.83 17.21
N ARG A 65 -1.38 -3.07 17.04
CA ARG A 65 -1.20 -4.10 18.07
C ARG A 65 0.28 -4.30 18.41
N VAL A 66 1.14 -4.41 17.39
CA VAL A 66 2.58 -4.56 17.60
C VAL A 66 3.17 -3.31 18.26
N SER A 67 2.77 -2.12 17.81
CA SER A 67 3.21 -0.85 18.39
C SER A 67 2.83 -0.72 19.88
N GLU A 68 1.62 -1.08 20.26
CA GLU A 68 1.18 -1.07 21.65
C GLU A 68 2.00 -2.02 22.54
N GLN A 69 2.25 -3.23 22.08
CA GLN A 69 3.09 -4.21 22.78
C GLN A 69 4.53 -3.72 22.91
N PHE A 70 5.07 -3.17 21.86
CA PHE A 70 6.41 -2.58 21.85
C PHE A 70 6.52 -1.43 22.86
N THR A 71 5.61 -0.47 22.80
CA THR A 71 5.59 0.69 23.71
C THR A 71 5.44 0.29 25.16
N ALA A 72 4.63 -0.73 25.46
CA ALA A 72 4.45 -1.24 26.81
C ALA A 72 5.76 -1.79 27.43
N MET A 73 6.59 -2.41 26.59
CA MET A 73 7.91 -2.92 27.01
C MET A 73 8.97 -1.83 26.99
N PHE A 74 9.03 -1.04 25.93
CA PHE A 74 10.06 -0.03 25.71
C PHE A 74 10.00 1.10 26.73
N ARG A 75 8.80 1.57 27.09
CA ARG A 75 8.61 2.60 28.14
C ARG A 75 9.24 2.20 29.49
N ARG A 76 9.24 0.91 29.77
CA ARG A 76 9.85 0.35 30.99
C ARG A 76 11.28 -0.10 30.78
N LYS A 77 11.85 0.12 29.59
CA LYS A 77 13.18 -0.34 29.18
C LYS A 77 13.38 -1.86 29.39
N ALA A 78 12.30 -2.62 29.25
CA ALA A 78 12.31 -4.06 29.44
C ALA A 78 13.19 -4.72 28.37
N PHE A 79 14.13 -5.54 28.83
CA PHE A 79 15.09 -6.28 27.99
C PHE A 79 16.01 -5.42 27.09
N LEU A 80 15.96 -4.11 27.20
CA LEU A 80 16.73 -3.20 26.37
C LEU A 80 18.25 -3.40 26.57
N HIS A 81 18.69 -3.77 27.76
CA HIS A 81 20.12 -3.99 28.09
C HIS A 81 20.75 -5.09 27.24
N TRP A 82 20.02 -6.07 26.76
CA TRP A 82 20.53 -7.10 25.86
C TRP A 82 20.94 -6.53 24.50
N TYR A 83 20.22 -5.53 24.03
CA TYR A 83 20.49 -4.88 22.74
C TYR A 83 21.57 -3.81 22.88
N THR A 84 21.49 -2.97 23.90
CA THR A 84 22.50 -1.93 24.14
C THR A 84 23.86 -2.52 24.51
N GLY A 85 23.88 -3.68 25.18
CA GLY A 85 25.09 -4.42 25.46
C GLY A 85 25.84 -4.92 24.21
N GLU A 86 25.10 -5.15 23.10
CA GLU A 86 25.63 -5.54 21.79
C GLU A 86 25.90 -4.33 20.87
N GLY A 87 25.79 -3.10 21.37
CA GLY A 87 26.13 -1.88 20.64
C GLY A 87 24.98 -1.16 19.95
N MET A 88 23.72 -1.58 20.13
CA MET A 88 22.58 -0.81 19.67
C MET A 88 22.34 0.42 20.52
N ASP A 89 21.97 1.53 19.86
CA ASP A 89 21.56 2.75 20.54
C ASP A 89 20.05 2.71 20.88
N GLU A 90 19.69 3.30 22.01
CA GLU A 90 18.29 3.48 22.41
C GLU A 90 17.50 4.31 21.38
N MET A 91 18.18 5.21 20.67
CA MET A 91 17.58 6.02 19.61
C MET A 91 17.02 5.18 18.45
N GLU A 92 17.60 4.03 18.12
CA GLU A 92 17.08 3.14 17.07
C GLU A 92 15.71 2.58 17.43
N PHE A 93 15.47 2.32 18.72
CA PHE A 93 14.14 1.91 19.20
C PHE A 93 13.12 3.03 19.12
N THR A 94 13.52 4.25 19.45
CA THR A 94 12.66 5.44 19.32
C THR A 94 12.30 5.72 17.87
N GLU A 95 13.26 5.60 16.97
CA GLU A 95 13.06 5.77 15.54
C GLU A 95 12.13 4.69 14.98
N ALA A 96 12.30 3.43 15.37
CA ALA A 96 11.42 2.34 14.96
C ALA A 96 9.97 2.55 15.44
N GLU A 97 9.77 3.03 16.67
CA GLU A 97 8.45 3.38 17.20
C GLU A 97 7.80 4.50 16.40
N SER A 98 8.57 5.56 16.09
CA SER A 98 8.09 6.67 15.27
C SER A 98 7.68 6.21 13.87
N ASN A 99 8.52 5.46 13.20
CA ASN A 99 8.24 4.94 11.85
C ASN A 99 6.99 4.07 11.81
N MET A 100 6.77 3.25 12.84
CA MET A 100 5.56 2.44 12.94
C MET A 100 4.30 3.30 13.12
N ASN A 101 4.37 4.32 13.97
CA ASN A 101 3.26 5.24 14.20
C ASN A 101 2.95 6.07 12.95
N ASP A 102 3.97 6.50 12.22
CA ASP A 102 3.81 7.23 10.96
C ASP A 102 3.11 6.35 9.90
N LEU A 103 3.51 5.09 9.79
CA LEU A 103 2.85 4.14 8.89
C LEU A 103 1.36 3.95 9.23
N VAL A 104 1.03 3.81 10.51
CA VAL A 104 -0.36 3.71 10.97
C VAL A 104 -1.15 4.98 10.65
N ALA A 105 -0.53 6.15 10.82
CA ALA A 105 -1.14 7.43 10.51
C ALA A 105 -1.43 7.59 9.02
N GLU A 106 -0.51 7.16 8.14
CA GLU A 106 -0.72 7.14 6.69
C GLU A 106 -1.91 6.25 6.30
N TYR A 107 -1.99 5.02 6.82
CA TYR A 107 -3.15 4.17 6.55
C TYR A 107 -4.46 4.79 7.05
N GLN A 108 -4.44 5.48 8.19
CA GLN A 108 -5.62 6.17 8.70
C GLN A 108 -6.03 7.33 7.78
N GLN A 109 -5.08 8.08 7.24
CA GLN A 109 -5.34 9.15 6.28
C GLN A 109 -6.04 8.63 5.03
N TYR A 110 -5.56 7.55 4.44
CA TYR A 110 -6.20 6.92 3.28
C TYR A 110 -7.58 6.33 3.60
N GLN A 111 -7.77 5.83 4.81
CA GLN A 111 -9.09 5.33 5.22
C GLN A 111 -10.13 6.45 5.35
N ASP A 112 -9.71 7.63 5.79
CA ASP A 112 -10.58 8.79 6.00
C ASP A 112 -10.77 9.64 4.74
N ALA A 113 -9.94 9.41 3.69
CA ALA A 113 -10.02 10.13 2.42
C ALA A 113 -11.36 9.88 1.72
N THR A 114 -11.92 10.94 1.14
CA THR A 114 -13.19 10.94 0.38
C THR A 114 -12.95 11.39 -1.05
N ALA A 115 -13.88 11.07 -1.96
CA ALA A 115 -13.79 11.47 -3.36
C ALA A 115 -13.68 13.00 -3.58
N ASP A 116 -14.20 13.78 -2.65
CA ASP A 116 -14.18 15.25 -2.74
C ASP A 116 -12.77 15.83 -2.46
N GLU A 117 -11.95 15.11 -1.66
CA GLU A 117 -10.58 15.53 -1.37
C GLU A 117 -9.62 15.23 -2.53
N GLU A 118 -9.92 14.21 -3.36
CA GLU A 118 -9.09 13.89 -4.53
C GLU A 118 -9.30 14.82 -5.71
N GLY A 119 -10.45 15.43 -5.85
CA GLY A 119 -10.68 16.45 -6.88
C GLY A 119 -9.72 17.64 -6.74
N GLU A 120 -9.28 17.91 -5.51
CA GLU A 120 -8.33 18.99 -5.22
C GLU A 120 -6.88 18.62 -5.60
N TYR A 121 -6.52 17.30 -5.52
CA TYR A 121 -5.20 16.82 -5.94
C TYR A 121 -5.08 16.62 -7.45
N GLU A 122 -6.17 16.18 -8.13
CA GLU A 122 -6.19 16.07 -9.59
C GLU A 122 -6.13 17.44 -10.27
N ASP A 123 -6.80 18.45 -9.71
CA ASP A 123 -6.72 19.82 -10.19
C ASP A 123 -5.31 20.41 -10.00
N GLU A 124 -4.61 20.09 -8.92
CA GLU A 124 -3.21 20.48 -8.72
C GLU A 124 -2.27 19.77 -9.72
N GLU A 125 -2.48 18.48 -9.99
CA GLU A 125 -1.67 17.73 -10.97
C GLU A 125 -1.90 18.24 -12.40
N GLU A 126 -3.14 18.58 -12.78
CA GLU A 126 -3.43 19.18 -14.08
C GLU A 126 -2.83 20.60 -14.21
N GLU A 127 -2.78 21.38 -13.14
CA GLU A 127 -2.14 22.70 -13.14
C GLU A 127 -0.62 22.58 -13.31
N TYR A 128 0.01 21.60 -12.69
CA TYR A 128 1.43 21.28 -12.90
C TYR A 128 1.72 20.76 -14.30
N GLU A 129 0.87 19.96 -14.92
CA GLU A 129 1.06 19.48 -16.30
C GLU A 129 0.93 20.63 -17.31
N GLN A 130 0.05 21.61 -17.09
CA GLN A 130 -0.09 22.77 -17.95
C GLN A 130 1.10 23.73 -17.82
N GLU A 131 1.66 23.89 -16.64
CA GLU A 131 2.86 24.67 -16.41
C GLU A 131 4.10 24.03 -17.07
N TRP A 132 4.14 22.69 -17.11
CA TRP A 132 5.21 21.93 -17.76
C TRP A 132 5.22 22.00 -19.29
N LEU A 133 4.07 22.13 -19.91
CA LEU A 133 3.97 22.29 -21.38
C LEU A 133 4.50 23.64 -21.87
N GLY A 134 4.74 24.58 -20.97
CA GLY A 134 5.31 25.90 -21.26
C GLY A 134 6.82 26.03 -21.05
N LEU A 135 7.50 25.03 -20.48
CA LEU A 135 8.93 25.09 -20.15
C LEU A 135 9.79 24.35 -21.19
N THR A 136 10.80 25.05 -21.69
CA THR A 136 11.80 24.52 -22.63
C THR A 136 12.81 23.57 -21.95
N PRO A 137 13.47 22.66 -22.69
CA PRO A 137 14.14 21.47 -22.12
C PRO A 137 15.54 21.72 -21.53
N ASP A 138 15.79 22.80 -20.83
CA ASP A 138 17.15 23.14 -20.41
C ASP A 138 17.44 23.16 -18.89
N ASP A 139 16.49 22.80 -18.04
CA ASP A 139 16.75 22.79 -16.59
C ASP A 139 16.61 21.41 -15.97
N GLY A 140 17.69 20.94 -15.41
CA GLY A 140 17.99 19.62 -14.84
C GLY A 140 17.01 19.01 -13.80
N LEU A 141 15.71 19.10 -14.01
CA LEU A 141 14.65 18.59 -13.10
C LEU A 141 14.22 17.13 -13.36
N LEU A 142 14.72 16.50 -14.42
CA LEU A 142 14.38 15.12 -14.77
C LEU A 142 14.78 14.06 -13.72
N GLY A 143 15.68 14.40 -12.81
CA GLY A 143 16.13 13.52 -11.73
C GLY A 143 15.12 13.32 -10.60
N ASN A 144 14.27 14.32 -10.33
CA ASN A 144 13.35 14.28 -9.19
C ASN A 144 12.00 13.60 -9.51
N LEU A 145 11.56 13.66 -10.78
CA LEU A 145 10.31 13.01 -11.19
C LEU A 145 10.45 11.49 -11.29
N LEU A 146 11.59 10.99 -11.74
CA LEU A 146 11.88 9.56 -11.76
C LEU A 146 11.93 8.97 -10.34
N ALA A 147 12.39 9.73 -9.35
CA ALA A 147 12.44 9.30 -7.97
C ALA A 147 11.03 9.17 -7.36
N LYS A 148 10.11 10.10 -7.64
CA LYS A 148 8.72 10.05 -7.14
C LYS A 148 7.90 8.95 -7.81
N SER A 149 8.08 8.72 -9.11
CA SER A 149 7.41 7.63 -9.82
C SER A 149 7.92 6.25 -9.38
N PHE A 150 9.21 6.12 -9.06
CA PHE A 150 9.78 4.89 -8.49
C PHE A 150 9.30 4.62 -7.06
N PHE A 151 9.03 5.64 -6.27
CA PHE A 151 8.52 5.49 -4.91
C PHE A 151 7.07 4.99 -4.90
N ASN A 152 6.23 5.47 -5.81
CA ASN A 152 4.85 5.02 -5.95
C ASN A 152 4.73 3.59 -6.50
N LEU A 153 5.65 3.17 -7.38
CA LEU A 153 5.65 1.80 -7.92
C LEU A 153 6.19 0.75 -6.95
N ASN A 154 7.10 1.12 -6.04
CA ASN A 154 7.65 0.18 -5.06
C ASN A 154 6.74 -0.06 -3.85
N PHE A 155 5.78 0.82 -3.56
CA PHE A 155 4.83 0.63 -2.47
C PHE A 155 3.76 -0.43 -2.78
N GLN A 156 3.55 -0.76 -4.06
CA GLN A 156 2.63 -1.84 -4.47
C GLN A 156 3.22 -3.25 -4.37
N LEU A 157 4.50 -3.40 -4.08
CA LEU A 157 5.19 -4.70 -4.16
C LEU A 157 5.60 -5.29 -2.81
N LEU A 158 5.27 -4.68 -1.69
CA LEU A 158 5.76 -5.13 -0.37
C LEU A 158 4.62 -5.49 0.60
N VAL A 159 3.73 -6.39 0.19
CA VAL A 159 2.91 -7.17 1.15
C VAL A 159 2.94 -8.62 0.70
N MET A 160 4.00 -9.30 0.99
CA MET A 160 4.05 -10.75 1.14
C MET A 160 3.88 -11.11 2.60
#